data_a713a519243f7e452cf715c26ce8345a
#
_entry.id   a713a519243f7e452cf715c26ce8345a
#
_cell.length_a   1.000
_cell.length_b   1.000
_cell.length_c   1.000
_cell.angle_alpha   90.00
_cell.angle_beta   90.00
_cell.angle_gamma   90.00
#
_symmetry.space_group_name_H-M   'P 1'
#
loop_
_entity.id
_entity.type
_entity.pdbx_description
1 polymer ?
#
loop_
_entity_poly.entity_id
_entity_poly.type
_entity_poly.pdbx_seq_one_letter_code
_entity_poly.pdbx_strand_id
1 'polypeptide(L)'
;EGANNTTRRMLYTGLKSDTWGTLTYGQQNSIYYDVVGVKTDIWDYDMIGQAPGNGINGDYDGSYRSRNMLKYKKTVGDVDLYGSYLFEDSEYLPGNGLRYKRKGGGSVGADYHIMKDLTWGTAWNYTRAEMRDPSSADSKTYDQNIVGTALSWTPDNWTFSLGGGWYQNFLTTKKTDVHNYFAGDAWGIEYFAGYKFPINQYAVKSIQPYFMGDRLEYVNGRNYQRIDNGLGISFQLDYGFRVDYEHVFTSSTDNLGDMNLVRL
;
A
#
# COMPACT_ATOMS: atom_id res chain seq x y z
N GLU A 1 -17.64 13.98 26.22
CA GLU A 1 -17.69 14.67 24.90
C GLU A 1 -17.08 13.74 23.87
N GLY A 2 -17.92 13.02 23.13
CA GLY A 2 -17.48 12.17 22.04
C GLY A 2 -17.06 13.02 20.84
N ALA A 3 -15.78 13.15 20.58
CA ALA A 3 -15.30 13.70 19.34
C ALA A 3 -15.76 12.78 18.21
N ASN A 4 -16.69 13.27 17.38
CA ASN A 4 -17.05 12.61 16.12
C ASN A 4 -15.86 12.72 15.17
N ASN A 5 -14.91 11.80 15.28
CA ASN A 5 -13.77 11.70 14.38
C ASN A 5 -14.21 11.03 13.06
N THR A 6 -14.96 11.77 12.27
CA THR A 6 -15.22 11.37 10.89
C THR A 6 -13.98 11.70 10.06
N THR A 7 -13.25 10.68 9.64
CA THR A 7 -12.11 10.86 8.73
C THR A 7 -12.57 10.63 7.29
N ARG A 8 -12.28 11.61 6.43
CA ARG A 8 -12.53 11.48 4.99
C ARG A 8 -11.49 10.54 4.38
N ARG A 9 -11.92 9.39 3.90
CA ARG A 9 -11.04 8.43 3.23
C ARG A 9 -10.87 8.73 1.74
N MET A 10 -11.97 9.01 1.05
CA MET A 10 -11.96 9.38 -0.37
C MET A 10 -13.05 10.42 -0.65
N LEU A 11 -12.72 11.39 -1.49
CA LEU A 11 -13.63 12.37 -2.05
C LEU A 11 -13.07 12.90 -3.37
N TYR A 12 -13.63 12.46 -4.47
CA TYR A 12 -13.21 12.88 -5.81
C TYR A 12 -14.41 12.99 -6.74
N THR A 13 -14.21 13.71 -7.82
CA THR A 13 -15.15 13.83 -8.93
C THR A 13 -14.40 13.71 -10.25
N GLY A 14 -15.13 13.50 -11.34
CA GLY A 14 -14.46 13.39 -12.63
C GLY A 14 -15.40 13.18 -13.80
N LEU A 15 -14.79 12.96 -14.95
CA LEU A 15 -15.44 12.73 -16.23
C LEU A 15 -15.01 11.36 -16.76
N LYS A 16 -15.98 10.61 -17.26
CA LYS A 16 -15.74 9.31 -17.90
C LYS A 16 -16.24 9.35 -19.33
N SER A 17 -15.42 8.85 -20.24
CA SER A 17 -15.75 8.66 -21.65
C SER A 17 -15.22 7.30 -22.11
N ASP A 18 -16.03 6.59 -22.88
CA ASP A 18 -15.63 5.29 -23.46
C ASP A 18 -14.51 5.48 -24.49
N THR A 19 -14.48 6.62 -25.18
CA THR A 19 -13.44 6.93 -26.18
C THR A 19 -12.18 7.51 -25.55
N TRP A 20 -12.31 8.44 -24.59
CA TRP A 20 -11.20 9.24 -24.07
C TRP A 20 -10.67 8.75 -22.72
N GLY A 21 -11.35 7.78 -22.08
CA GLY A 21 -10.96 7.28 -20.76
C GLY A 21 -11.60 8.06 -19.62
N THR A 22 -10.98 8.00 -18.44
CA THR A 22 -11.52 8.58 -17.20
C THR A 22 -10.51 9.58 -16.63
N LEU A 23 -10.98 10.80 -16.34
CA LEU A 23 -10.22 11.83 -15.66
C LEU A 23 -10.91 12.17 -14.33
N THR A 24 -10.17 12.08 -13.22
CA THR A 24 -10.72 12.34 -11.88
C THR A 24 -9.83 13.30 -11.12
N TYR A 25 -10.43 14.10 -10.23
CA TYR A 25 -9.72 15.01 -9.32
C TYR A 25 -10.23 14.88 -7.90
N GLY A 26 -9.33 14.86 -6.93
CA GLY A 26 -9.63 14.84 -5.50
C GLY A 26 -8.79 13.86 -4.72
N GLN A 27 -9.28 13.46 -3.55
CA GLN A 27 -8.68 12.40 -2.73
C GLN A 27 -9.19 11.03 -3.18
N GLN A 28 -8.31 10.21 -3.70
CA GLN A 28 -8.63 8.92 -4.31
C GLN A 28 -7.42 7.97 -4.25
N ASN A 29 -7.64 6.70 -4.54
CA ASN A 29 -6.54 5.75 -4.63
C ASN A 29 -5.46 6.24 -5.60
N SER A 30 -4.21 6.16 -5.18
CA SER A 30 -3.06 6.44 -6.04
C SER A 30 -2.94 5.42 -7.16
N ILE A 31 -2.17 5.76 -8.19
CA ILE A 31 -1.84 4.78 -9.24
C ILE A 31 -1.02 3.63 -8.68
N TYR A 32 -0.09 3.91 -7.77
CA TYR A 32 0.69 2.86 -7.11
C TYR A 32 -0.20 1.84 -6.42
N TYR A 33 -1.20 2.31 -5.66
CA TYR A 33 -2.14 1.41 -4.99
C TYR A 33 -3.03 0.65 -5.98
N ASP A 34 -3.65 1.34 -6.95
CA ASP A 34 -4.57 0.71 -7.91
C ASP A 34 -3.90 -0.38 -8.76
N VAL A 35 -2.60 -0.23 -9.04
CA VAL A 35 -1.86 -1.08 -9.99
C VAL A 35 -1.01 -2.13 -9.28
N VAL A 36 -0.43 -1.78 -8.14
CA VAL A 36 0.53 -2.63 -7.40
C VAL A 36 -0.04 -3.03 -6.05
N GLY A 37 -0.31 -2.06 -5.17
CA GLY A 37 -0.67 -2.30 -3.78
C GLY A 37 -1.90 -3.17 -3.61
N VAL A 38 -2.96 -2.94 -4.39
CA VAL A 38 -4.21 -3.71 -4.33
C VAL A 38 -4.03 -5.22 -4.58
N LYS A 39 -2.98 -5.61 -5.29
CA LYS A 39 -2.71 -7.02 -5.61
C LYS A 39 -2.16 -7.81 -4.42
N THR A 40 -1.54 -7.12 -3.47
CA THR A 40 -0.99 -7.71 -2.26
C THR A 40 -1.75 -7.31 -0.99
N ASP A 41 -2.68 -6.36 -1.06
CA ASP A 41 -3.56 -5.95 0.05
C ASP A 41 -4.68 -7.01 0.28
N ILE A 42 -4.27 -8.22 0.68
CA ILE A 42 -5.16 -9.38 0.86
C ILE A 42 -5.32 -9.73 2.34
N TRP A 43 -4.35 -9.38 3.16
CA TRP A 43 -4.26 -9.76 4.56
C TRP A 43 -4.93 -8.77 5.51
N ASP A 44 -5.19 -9.28 6.69
CA ASP A 44 -5.69 -8.45 7.80
C ASP A 44 -4.59 -7.95 8.71
N TYR A 45 -3.39 -8.49 8.56
CA TYR A 45 -2.18 -8.07 9.23
C TYR A 45 -1.43 -7.00 8.43
N ASP A 46 -0.90 -5.99 9.12
CA ASP A 46 -0.15 -4.88 8.49
C ASP A 46 1.20 -5.37 7.95
N MET A 47 1.17 -5.92 6.75
CA MET A 47 2.37 -6.24 5.99
C MET A 47 3.08 -4.96 5.61
N ILE A 48 4.40 -5.00 5.58
CA ILE A 48 5.24 -3.82 5.38
C ILE A 48 6.12 -3.88 4.13
N GLY A 49 6.12 -5.00 3.43
CA GLY A 49 6.98 -5.21 2.26
C GLY A 49 6.65 -4.28 1.10
N GLN A 50 5.36 -3.93 0.94
CA GLN A 50 4.91 -2.87 0.04
C GLN A 50 4.64 -1.58 0.82
N ALA A 51 5.62 -1.16 1.53
CA ALA A 51 5.60 -0.04 2.45
C ALA A 51 5.02 1.31 1.98
N PRO A 52 4.74 1.62 0.67
CA PRO A 52 4.05 2.86 0.31
C PRO A 52 2.65 2.99 0.91
N GLY A 53 2.09 2.26 1.66
CA GLY A 53 0.89 2.51 2.47
C GLY A 53 1.22 2.82 3.92
N ASN A 54 2.40 2.42 4.37
CA ASN A 54 2.84 2.44 5.76
C ASN A 54 3.91 3.50 6.07
N GLY A 55 4.26 4.34 5.08
CA GLY A 55 5.17 5.48 5.27
C GLY A 55 4.53 6.63 6.03
N ILE A 56 4.93 7.85 5.70
CA ILE A 56 4.29 9.08 6.18
C ILE A 56 2.85 9.13 5.70
N ASN A 57 1.97 8.35 6.14
CA ASN A 57 0.60 8.40 5.67
C ASN A 57 0.51 8.60 4.14
N GLY A 58 0.40 7.55 3.38
CA GLY A 58 0.38 7.57 1.90
C GLY A 58 -0.67 8.48 1.26
N ASP A 59 -1.56 9.05 2.07
CA ASP A 59 -2.49 10.10 1.66
C ASP A 59 -1.74 11.39 1.30
N TYR A 60 -0.63 11.68 1.98
CA TYR A 60 0.15 12.90 1.80
C TYR A 60 1.30 12.74 0.81
N ASP A 61 2.01 11.62 0.81
CA ASP A 61 3.09 11.37 -0.15
C ASP A 61 2.59 10.92 -1.53
N GLY A 62 1.32 10.61 -1.64
CA GLY A 62 0.69 10.23 -2.89
C GLY A 62 0.76 8.75 -3.23
N SER A 63 1.20 7.90 -2.31
CA SER A 63 1.40 6.47 -2.58
C SER A 63 0.19 5.59 -2.27
N TYR A 64 -0.79 6.09 -1.50
CA TYR A 64 -1.98 5.32 -1.10
C TYR A 64 -3.28 6.01 -1.49
N ARG A 65 -3.99 6.68 -0.56
CA ARG A 65 -5.22 7.47 -0.85
C ARG A 65 -4.85 8.92 -1.08
N SER A 66 -4.24 9.16 -2.22
CA SER A 66 -3.60 10.43 -2.52
C SER A 66 -4.57 11.61 -2.50
N ARG A 67 -4.22 12.64 -1.76
CA ARG A 67 -4.94 13.92 -1.69
C ARG A 67 -4.50 14.82 -2.84
N ASN A 68 -5.38 15.75 -3.25
CA ASN A 68 -5.09 16.75 -4.28
C ASN A 68 -4.43 16.14 -5.53
N MET A 69 -5.05 15.10 -6.08
CA MET A 69 -4.55 14.37 -7.23
C MET A 69 -5.48 14.52 -8.43
N LEU A 70 -4.91 14.85 -9.57
CA LEU A 70 -5.54 14.67 -10.88
C LEU A 70 -5.06 13.33 -11.44
N LYS A 71 -5.97 12.41 -11.74
CA LYS A 71 -5.66 11.07 -12.25
C LYS A 71 -6.40 10.82 -13.56
N TYR A 72 -5.67 10.28 -14.52
CA TYR A 72 -6.18 9.80 -15.80
C TYR A 72 -5.98 8.30 -15.91
N LYS A 73 -7.00 7.62 -16.43
CA LYS A 73 -6.97 6.20 -16.76
C LYS A 73 -7.53 5.96 -18.16
N LYS A 74 -6.88 5.12 -18.94
CA LYS A 74 -7.38 4.62 -20.22
C LYS A 74 -7.01 3.15 -20.41
N THR A 75 -7.99 2.35 -20.82
CA THR A 75 -7.78 0.98 -21.25
C THR A 75 -7.47 0.96 -22.75
N VAL A 76 -6.41 0.26 -23.13
CA VAL A 76 -5.99 0.02 -24.53
C VAL A 76 -5.70 -1.47 -24.69
N GLY A 77 -6.59 -2.18 -25.38
CA GLY A 77 -6.54 -3.65 -25.42
C GLY A 77 -6.62 -4.24 -24.02
N ASP A 78 -5.67 -5.08 -23.67
CA ASP A 78 -5.60 -5.75 -22.37
C ASP A 78 -4.78 -4.97 -21.33
N VAL A 79 -4.46 -3.69 -21.58
CA VAL A 79 -3.65 -2.87 -20.69
C VAL A 79 -4.43 -1.65 -20.21
N ASP A 80 -4.51 -1.49 -18.91
CA ASP A 80 -4.92 -0.26 -18.25
C ASP A 80 -3.72 0.66 -18.05
N LEU A 81 -3.74 1.83 -18.67
CA LEU A 81 -2.71 2.86 -18.56
C LEU A 81 -3.16 3.98 -17.64
N TYR A 82 -2.24 4.44 -16.80
CA TYR A 82 -2.50 5.47 -15.79
C TYR A 82 -1.45 6.56 -15.81
N GLY A 83 -1.91 7.79 -15.57
CA GLY A 83 -1.06 8.95 -15.33
C GLY A 83 -1.69 9.86 -14.29
N SER A 84 -0.90 10.47 -13.41
CA SER A 84 -1.41 11.44 -12.45
C SER A 84 -0.46 12.59 -12.21
N TYR A 85 -1.06 13.69 -11.76
CA TYR A 85 -0.35 14.85 -11.22
C TYR A 85 -0.78 15.06 -9.77
N LEU A 86 0.20 15.21 -8.89
CA LEU A 86 0.03 15.46 -7.46
C LEU A 86 0.29 16.94 -7.20
N PHE A 87 -0.75 17.68 -6.89
CA PHE A 87 -0.61 19.10 -6.53
C PHE A 87 0.02 19.27 -5.14
N GLU A 88 0.52 20.46 -4.86
CA GLU A 88 0.94 20.81 -3.50
C GLU A 88 -0.20 20.55 -2.52
N ASP A 89 0.14 20.04 -1.32
CA ASP A 89 -0.84 19.74 -0.28
C ASP A 89 -0.51 20.49 1.01
N SER A 90 -1.49 20.48 1.93
CA SER A 90 -1.31 21.02 3.27
C SER A 90 -0.21 20.27 4.04
N GLU A 91 0.36 20.96 5.00
CA GLU A 91 1.37 20.41 5.89
C GLU A 91 0.79 19.28 6.74
N TYR A 92 1.54 18.21 6.89
CA TYR A 92 1.22 17.04 7.71
C TYR A 92 2.23 16.87 8.83
N LEU A 93 1.77 16.44 9.98
CA LEU A 93 2.59 16.16 11.15
C LEU A 93 2.73 14.64 11.32
N PRO A 94 3.83 14.03 10.84
CA PRO A 94 4.00 12.58 10.93
C PRO A 94 4.24 12.06 12.34
N GLY A 95 4.34 12.94 13.31
CA GLY A 95 4.81 12.68 14.66
C GLY A 95 6.25 13.19 14.83
N ASN A 96 6.85 13.03 15.99
CA ASN A 96 8.22 13.46 16.30
C ASN A 96 8.49 14.98 16.17
N GLY A 97 7.44 15.80 16.06
CA GLY A 97 7.57 17.23 15.85
C GLY A 97 7.95 17.67 14.43
N LEU A 98 8.19 16.74 13.53
CA LEU A 98 8.49 17.04 12.12
C LEU A 98 7.23 17.50 11.38
N ARG A 99 7.44 18.33 10.37
CA ARG A 99 6.42 18.77 9.43
C ARG A 99 6.79 18.33 8.03
N TYR A 100 5.87 17.66 7.38
CA TYR A 100 5.99 17.20 5.99
C TYR A 100 5.05 18.00 5.10
N LYS A 101 5.56 18.50 3.97
CA LYS A 101 4.76 19.20 2.98
C LYS A 101 5.12 18.72 1.58
N ARG A 102 4.16 18.09 0.89
CA ARG A 102 4.31 17.80 -0.54
C ARG A 102 4.29 19.08 -1.34
N LYS A 103 5.31 19.30 -2.16
CA LYS A 103 5.41 20.43 -3.10
C LYS A 103 4.80 20.10 -4.46
N GLY A 104 4.76 18.85 -4.82
CA GLY A 104 4.20 18.34 -6.06
C GLY A 104 4.73 16.96 -6.37
N GLY A 105 4.26 16.39 -7.46
CA GLY A 105 4.69 15.07 -7.90
C GLY A 105 3.83 14.53 -9.04
N GLY A 106 3.96 13.24 -9.28
CA GLY A 106 3.16 12.54 -10.27
C GLY A 106 3.42 11.04 -10.24
N SER A 107 2.53 10.31 -10.87
CA SER A 107 2.66 8.86 -10.96
C SER A 107 2.30 8.39 -12.36
N VAL A 108 2.92 7.31 -12.79
CA VAL A 108 2.53 6.56 -13.97
C VAL A 108 2.45 5.08 -13.62
N GLY A 109 1.59 4.36 -14.31
CA GLY A 109 1.46 2.92 -14.11
C GLY A 109 0.74 2.23 -15.25
N ALA A 110 0.94 0.93 -15.31
CA ALA A 110 0.25 0.06 -16.24
C ALA A 110 -0.16 -1.24 -15.54
N ASP A 111 -1.39 -1.68 -15.79
CA ASP A 111 -1.91 -2.97 -15.35
C ASP A 111 -2.26 -3.82 -16.57
N TYR A 112 -1.54 -4.92 -16.76
CA TYR A 112 -1.69 -5.82 -17.88
C TYR A 112 -2.52 -7.04 -17.48
N HIS A 113 -3.67 -7.21 -18.12
CA HIS A 113 -4.57 -8.35 -18.00
C HIS A 113 -4.09 -9.46 -18.93
N ILE A 114 -3.09 -10.24 -18.48
CA ILE A 114 -2.46 -11.31 -19.28
C ILE A 114 -3.49 -12.38 -19.69
N MET A 115 -4.37 -12.71 -18.76
CA MET A 115 -5.56 -13.54 -18.98
C MET A 115 -6.63 -13.18 -17.95
N LYS A 116 -7.79 -13.78 -18.01
CA LYS A 116 -8.95 -13.43 -17.17
C LYS A 116 -8.65 -13.41 -15.68
N ASP A 117 -7.77 -14.30 -15.22
CA ASP A 117 -7.45 -14.53 -13.81
C ASP A 117 -5.99 -14.18 -13.45
N LEU A 118 -5.23 -13.64 -14.40
CA LEU A 118 -3.83 -13.24 -14.20
C LEU A 118 -3.61 -11.80 -14.63
N THR A 119 -3.20 -10.97 -13.69
CA THR A 119 -2.86 -9.56 -13.92
C THR A 119 -1.46 -9.25 -13.41
N TRP A 120 -0.76 -8.39 -14.12
CA TRP A 120 0.56 -7.88 -13.77
C TRP A 120 0.58 -6.37 -13.84
N GLY A 121 0.88 -5.73 -12.71
CA GLY A 121 0.93 -4.29 -12.60
C GLY A 121 2.33 -3.78 -12.29
N THR A 122 2.65 -2.59 -12.80
CA THR A 122 3.85 -1.85 -12.44
C THR A 122 3.53 -0.36 -12.35
N ALA A 123 4.13 0.33 -11.38
CA ALA A 123 3.90 1.75 -11.15
C ALA A 123 5.14 2.44 -10.60
N TRP A 124 5.26 3.72 -10.93
CA TRP A 124 6.22 4.64 -10.37
C TRP A 124 5.49 5.87 -9.83
N ASN A 125 5.78 6.21 -8.57
CA ASN A 125 5.30 7.41 -7.91
C ASN A 125 6.49 8.30 -7.55
N TYR A 126 6.45 9.54 -7.99
CA TYR A 126 7.41 10.56 -7.67
C TYR A 126 6.75 11.66 -6.82
N THR A 127 7.43 12.06 -5.75
CA THR A 127 6.97 13.16 -4.90
C THR A 127 8.14 14.02 -4.46
N ARG A 128 8.03 15.31 -4.67
CA ARG A 128 8.93 16.29 -4.07
C ARG A 128 8.33 16.84 -2.79
N ALA A 129 9.05 16.68 -1.67
CA ALA A 129 8.56 17.02 -0.35
C ALA A 129 9.57 17.89 0.43
N GLU A 130 9.03 18.83 1.18
CA GLU A 130 9.78 19.62 2.17
C GLU A 130 9.55 19.03 3.55
N MET A 131 10.66 18.76 4.25
CA MET A 131 10.65 18.38 5.66
C MET A 131 11.19 19.54 6.49
N ARG A 132 10.49 19.88 7.57
CA ARG A 132 10.85 20.95 8.48
C ARG A 132 10.84 20.44 9.91
N ASP A 133 11.89 20.77 10.64
CA ASP A 133 11.92 20.64 12.09
C ASP A 133 11.38 21.95 12.72
N PRO A 134 10.28 21.90 13.48
CA PRO A 134 9.75 23.11 14.12
C PRO A 134 10.67 23.71 15.18
N SER A 135 11.63 22.96 15.70
CA SER A 135 12.61 23.45 16.69
C SER A 135 13.79 24.17 16.04
N SER A 136 13.94 24.08 14.72
CA SER A 136 14.94 24.79 13.94
C SER A 136 14.30 25.58 12.79
N ALA A 137 14.96 26.63 12.31
CA ALA A 137 14.53 27.36 11.13
C ALA A 137 14.82 26.57 9.83
N ASP A 138 15.43 25.40 9.94
CA ASP A 138 15.92 24.63 8.81
C ASP A 138 14.81 23.81 8.17
N SER A 139 14.73 23.88 6.85
CA SER A 139 13.93 22.99 6.04
C SER A 139 14.80 22.31 4.99
N LYS A 140 14.46 21.08 4.64
CA LYS A 140 15.14 20.32 3.60
C LYS A 140 14.14 19.74 2.62
N THR A 141 14.43 19.92 1.35
CA THR A 141 13.60 19.34 0.28
C THR A 141 14.20 18.04 -0.20
N TYR A 142 13.35 17.05 -0.43
CA TYR A 142 13.72 15.72 -0.88
C TYR A 142 12.87 15.30 -2.07
N ASP A 143 13.48 14.50 -2.92
CA ASP A 143 12.81 13.77 -3.97
C ASP A 143 12.60 12.33 -3.52
N GLN A 144 11.34 11.89 -3.49
CA GLN A 144 10.95 10.51 -3.20
C GLN A 144 10.60 9.79 -4.50
N ASN A 145 11.12 8.59 -4.68
CA ASN A 145 10.73 7.70 -5.76
C ASN A 145 10.29 6.35 -5.18
N ILE A 146 9.10 5.92 -5.58
CA ILE A 146 8.52 4.64 -5.21
C ILE A 146 8.23 3.89 -6.50
N VAL A 147 8.96 2.81 -6.73
CA VAL A 147 8.76 1.93 -7.89
C VAL A 147 8.32 0.58 -7.40
N GLY A 148 7.26 0.03 -7.96
CA GLY A 148 6.78 -1.28 -7.58
C GLY A 148 6.19 -2.05 -8.74
N THR A 149 6.11 -3.36 -8.52
CA THR A 149 5.46 -4.30 -9.43
C THR A 149 4.75 -5.37 -8.62
N ALA A 150 3.62 -5.85 -9.13
CA ALA A 150 2.90 -6.95 -8.50
C ALA A 150 2.16 -7.80 -9.53
N LEU A 151 2.02 -9.06 -9.19
CA LEU A 151 1.28 -10.06 -9.96
C LEU A 151 0.18 -10.64 -9.05
N SER A 152 -1.03 -10.77 -9.60
CA SER A 152 -2.14 -11.47 -8.96
C SER A 152 -2.65 -12.54 -9.91
N TRP A 153 -2.75 -13.77 -9.41
CA TRP A 153 -3.24 -14.92 -10.17
C TRP A 153 -4.24 -15.72 -9.35
N THR A 154 -5.45 -15.87 -9.88
CA THR A 154 -6.57 -16.50 -9.16
C THR A 154 -7.21 -17.64 -9.97
N PRO A 155 -6.44 -18.68 -10.37
CA PRO A 155 -6.99 -19.80 -11.13
C PRO A 155 -7.89 -20.66 -10.25
N ASP A 156 -9.13 -20.90 -10.69
CA ASP A 156 -10.13 -21.72 -10.00
C ASP A 156 -10.30 -21.30 -8.51
N ASN A 157 -9.85 -22.17 -7.61
CA ASN A 157 -9.93 -21.95 -6.15
C ASN A 157 -8.60 -21.45 -5.53
N TRP A 158 -7.57 -21.25 -6.32
CA TRP A 158 -6.29 -20.72 -5.86
C TRP A 158 -6.27 -19.19 -5.84
N THR A 159 -5.51 -18.65 -4.94
CA THR A 159 -5.13 -17.24 -4.93
C THR A 159 -3.63 -17.15 -4.73
N PHE A 160 -2.94 -16.54 -5.67
CA PHE A 160 -1.51 -16.23 -5.59
C PHE A 160 -1.33 -14.73 -5.76
N SER A 161 -0.47 -14.16 -4.96
CA SER A 161 -0.03 -12.78 -5.10
C SER A 161 1.46 -12.68 -4.82
N LEU A 162 2.14 -11.86 -5.60
CA LEU A 162 3.54 -11.55 -5.42
C LEU A 162 3.76 -10.10 -5.83
N GLY A 163 4.32 -9.30 -4.94
CA GLY A 163 4.63 -7.91 -5.25
C GLY A 163 5.89 -7.46 -4.53
N GLY A 164 6.46 -6.38 -5.01
CA GLY A 164 7.63 -5.78 -4.39
C GLY A 164 8.00 -4.46 -5.02
N GLY A 165 8.94 -3.76 -4.41
CA GLY A 165 9.34 -2.46 -4.89
C GLY A 165 10.65 -1.97 -4.31
N TRP A 166 11.09 -0.83 -4.87
CA TRP A 166 12.20 -0.02 -4.43
C TRP A 166 11.68 1.37 -4.01
N TYR A 167 12.12 1.83 -2.86
CA TYR A 167 11.62 3.03 -2.19
C TYR A 167 12.79 3.95 -1.84
N GLN A 168 12.98 4.99 -2.62
CA GLN A 168 14.00 6.00 -2.37
C GLN A 168 13.47 7.07 -1.42
N ASN A 169 14.27 7.47 -0.44
CA ASN A 169 13.92 8.44 0.58
C ASN A 169 12.60 8.07 1.26
N PHE A 170 12.49 6.81 1.64
CA PHE A 170 11.30 6.28 2.25
C PHE A 170 11.25 6.62 3.74
N LEU A 171 10.12 7.11 4.19
CA LEU A 171 9.87 7.39 5.58
C LEU A 171 9.14 6.22 6.22
N THR A 172 9.78 5.62 7.19
CA THR A 172 9.06 4.72 8.07
C THR A 172 8.21 5.48 9.07
N THR A 173 7.13 4.82 9.48
CA THR A 173 6.23 5.24 10.55
C THR A 173 6.94 5.75 11.80
N LYS A 174 6.23 6.59 12.53
CA LYS A 174 6.22 7.00 13.96
C LYS A 174 7.46 6.83 14.87
N LYS A 175 8.49 6.07 14.50
CA LYS A 175 9.69 5.82 15.31
C LYS A 175 10.99 6.29 14.67
N THR A 176 10.94 7.11 13.64
CA THR A 176 12.14 7.73 13.07
C THR A 176 12.72 8.73 14.05
N ASP A 177 14.02 8.63 14.24
CA ASP A 177 14.79 9.59 15.01
C ASP A 177 14.60 11.00 14.44
N VAL A 178 14.39 11.98 15.31
CA VAL A 178 14.14 13.39 14.96
C VAL A 178 15.26 13.99 14.10
N HIS A 179 16.45 13.39 14.13
CA HIS A 179 17.63 13.87 13.38
C HIS A 179 17.74 13.28 11.98
N ASN A 180 16.97 12.22 11.66
CA ASN A 180 16.91 11.62 10.33
C ASN A 180 15.54 11.87 9.72
N TYR A 181 15.43 12.91 8.90
CA TYR A 181 14.20 13.27 8.19
C TYR A 181 13.67 12.13 7.32
N PHE A 182 14.57 11.25 6.85
CA PHE A 182 14.23 10.05 6.09
C PHE A 182 15.00 8.85 6.63
N ALA A 183 14.33 7.70 6.65
CA ALA A 183 14.94 6.46 7.09
C ALA A 183 16.00 5.94 6.11
N GLY A 184 15.93 6.35 4.84
CA GLY A 184 16.85 5.95 3.78
C GLY A 184 16.12 5.28 2.61
N ASP A 185 16.89 4.59 1.78
CA ASP A 185 16.34 3.79 0.69
C ASP A 185 16.06 2.37 1.17
N ALA A 186 14.95 1.82 0.72
CA ALA A 186 14.50 0.49 1.11
C ALA A 186 13.99 -0.30 -0.09
N TRP A 187 13.94 -1.60 0.05
CA TRP A 187 13.20 -2.49 -0.84
C TRP A 187 12.28 -3.39 -0.02
N GLY A 188 11.23 -3.87 -0.66
CA GLY A 188 10.31 -4.79 -0.03
C GLY A 188 9.72 -5.78 -1.00
N ILE A 189 9.25 -6.90 -0.45
CA ILE A 189 8.54 -7.96 -1.17
C ILE A 189 7.39 -8.46 -0.30
N GLU A 190 6.29 -8.81 -0.93
CA GLU A 190 5.13 -9.46 -0.30
C GLU A 190 4.63 -10.60 -1.16
N TYR A 191 4.14 -11.65 -0.53
CA TYR A 191 3.61 -12.81 -1.22
C TYR A 191 2.45 -13.47 -0.45
N PHE A 192 1.58 -14.11 -1.22
CA PHE A 192 0.43 -14.88 -0.71
C PHE A 192 0.19 -16.12 -1.57
N ALA A 193 -0.17 -17.22 -0.93
CA ALA A 193 -0.68 -18.40 -1.59
C ALA A 193 -1.77 -19.05 -0.74
N GLY A 194 -2.97 -19.19 -1.28
CA GLY A 194 -4.10 -19.79 -0.58
C GLY A 194 -4.96 -20.66 -1.49
N TYR A 195 -5.58 -21.66 -0.93
CA TYR A 195 -6.52 -22.51 -1.64
C TYR A 195 -7.86 -22.56 -0.94
N LYS A 196 -8.93 -22.25 -1.65
CA LYS A 196 -10.30 -22.20 -1.15
C LYS A 196 -10.99 -23.53 -1.37
N PHE A 197 -11.24 -24.27 -0.29
CA PHE A 197 -12.04 -25.49 -0.28
C PHE A 197 -13.53 -25.14 -0.16
N PRO A 198 -14.37 -25.32 -1.18
CA PRO A 198 -15.80 -25.18 -1.04
C PRO A 198 -16.34 -26.35 -0.19
N ILE A 199 -17.00 -26.02 0.90
CA ILE A 199 -17.55 -27.00 1.85
C ILE A 199 -19.07 -27.10 1.69
N ASN A 200 -19.78 -25.98 1.77
CA ASN A 200 -21.25 -25.87 1.66
C ASN A 200 -22.01 -26.81 2.59
N GLN A 201 -21.51 -26.99 3.81
CA GLN A 201 -22.12 -27.82 4.84
C GLN A 201 -22.28 -27.01 6.14
N TYR A 202 -23.41 -27.22 6.82
CA TYR A 202 -23.81 -26.48 8.00
C TYR A 202 -23.82 -24.96 7.72
N ALA A 203 -23.15 -24.13 8.48
CA ALA A 203 -23.03 -22.71 8.24
C ALA A 203 -21.73 -22.33 7.49
N VAL A 204 -20.91 -23.29 7.07
CA VAL A 204 -19.60 -23.06 6.44
C VAL A 204 -19.70 -23.19 4.94
N LYS A 205 -19.44 -22.10 4.21
CA LYS A 205 -19.38 -22.07 2.74
C LYS A 205 -18.06 -22.55 2.19
N SER A 206 -16.97 -22.08 2.79
CA SER A 206 -15.62 -22.48 2.37
C SER A 206 -14.61 -22.31 3.50
N ILE A 207 -13.52 -23.05 3.38
CA ILE A 207 -12.33 -22.94 4.23
C ILE A 207 -11.16 -22.64 3.32
N GLN A 208 -10.34 -21.64 3.69
CA GLN A 208 -9.15 -21.27 2.92
C GLN A 208 -7.92 -21.24 3.83
N PRO A 209 -7.14 -22.33 3.90
CA PRO A 209 -5.79 -22.24 4.41
C PRO A 209 -4.91 -21.41 3.47
N TYR A 210 -3.97 -20.65 4.03
CA TYR A 210 -3.06 -19.82 3.27
C TYR A 210 -1.72 -19.66 3.96
N PHE A 211 -0.73 -19.34 3.15
CA PHE A 211 0.60 -18.92 3.52
C PHE A 211 0.86 -17.53 2.97
N MET A 212 1.45 -16.67 3.76
CA MET A 212 1.77 -15.30 3.39
C MET A 212 3.10 -14.87 3.99
N GLY A 213 3.65 -13.80 3.50
CA GLY A 213 4.82 -13.21 4.13
C GLY A 213 5.28 -11.95 3.43
N ASP A 214 6.16 -11.26 4.13
CA ASP A 214 6.81 -10.06 3.61
C ASP A 214 8.25 -9.90 4.10
N ARG A 215 8.94 -9.00 3.43
CA ARG A 215 10.24 -8.49 3.88
C ARG A 215 10.36 -7.03 3.50
N LEU A 216 10.78 -6.20 4.45
CA LEU A 216 11.25 -4.84 4.22
C LEU A 216 12.68 -4.71 4.73
N GLU A 217 13.57 -4.14 3.91
CA GLU A 217 14.96 -3.92 4.26
C GLU A 217 15.44 -2.55 3.79
N TYR A 218 16.06 -1.80 4.68
CA TYR A 218 16.77 -0.56 4.36
C TYR A 218 18.19 -0.88 3.94
N VAL A 219 18.60 -0.33 2.80
CA VAL A 219 19.95 -0.53 2.24
C VAL A 219 20.91 0.60 2.62
N ASN A 220 20.38 1.72 3.04
CA ASN A 220 21.13 2.86 3.57
C ASN A 220 20.29 3.64 4.60
N GLY A 221 20.92 4.59 5.28
CA GLY A 221 20.26 5.40 6.30
C GLY A 221 20.04 4.61 7.58
N ARG A 222 18.84 4.14 7.83
CA ARG A 222 18.50 3.35 9.03
C ARG A 222 18.91 1.90 8.84
N ASN A 223 19.55 1.30 9.85
CA ASN A 223 19.71 -0.14 9.90
C ASN A 223 18.42 -0.81 10.40
N TYR A 224 17.54 -1.14 9.47
CA TYR A 224 16.26 -1.78 9.78
C TYR A 224 15.93 -2.86 8.77
N GLN A 225 15.54 -4.01 9.29
CA GLN A 225 15.00 -5.14 8.53
C GLN A 225 13.85 -5.74 9.31
N ARG A 226 12.80 -6.13 8.61
CA ARG A 226 11.71 -6.95 9.14
C ARG A 226 11.32 -8.01 8.12
N ILE A 227 11.11 -9.23 8.61
CA ILE A 227 10.65 -10.38 7.85
C ILE A 227 9.49 -10.98 8.62
N ASP A 228 8.35 -11.11 7.95
CA ASP A 228 7.18 -11.78 8.48
C ASP A 228 6.84 -13.00 7.61
N ASN A 229 6.50 -14.11 8.25
CA ASN A 229 5.97 -15.30 7.59
C ASN A 229 4.75 -15.75 8.35
N GLY A 230 3.61 -15.83 7.68
CA GLY A 230 2.34 -16.13 8.30
C GLY A 230 1.70 -17.40 7.75
N LEU A 231 1.05 -18.11 8.64
CA LEU A 231 0.11 -19.18 8.30
C LEU A 231 -1.26 -18.77 8.79
N GLY A 232 -2.24 -18.87 7.90
CA GLY A 232 -3.61 -18.49 8.23
C GLY A 232 -4.64 -19.48 7.72
N ILE A 233 -5.82 -19.37 8.28
CA ILE A 233 -7.00 -20.08 7.85
C ILE A 233 -8.21 -19.15 7.91
N SER A 234 -8.97 -19.08 6.83
CA SER A 234 -10.19 -18.29 6.72
C SER A 234 -11.40 -19.21 6.59
N PHE A 235 -12.44 -18.93 7.36
CA PHE A 235 -13.73 -19.59 7.29
C PHE A 235 -14.76 -18.60 6.75
N GLN A 236 -15.26 -18.82 5.54
CA GLN A 236 -16.39 -18.09 5.02
C GLN A 236 -17.68 -18.76 5.49
N LEU A 237 -18.49 -18.02 6.21
CA LEU A 237 -19.76 -18.49 6.77
C LEU A 237 -20.94 -17.96 5.95
N ASP A 238 -22.14 -18.46 6.29
CA ASP A 238 -23.40 -17.93 5.77
C ASP A 238 -23.59 -16.45 6.13
N TYR A 239 -24.47 -15.78 5.41
CA TYR A 239 -24.81 -14.34 5.61
C TYR A 239 -23.64 -13.37 5.46
N GLY A 240 -22.53 -13.82 4.84
CA GLY A 240 -21.36 -12.95 4.60
C GLY A 240 -20.38 -12.82 5.76
N PHE A 241 -20.59 -13.55 6.85
CA PHE A 241 -19.61 -13.57 7.93
C PHE A 241 -18.34 -14.30 7.52
N ARG A 242 -17.21 -13.80 8.01
CA ARG A 242 -15.90 -14.40 7.82
C ARG A 242 -15.16 -14.43 9.14
N VAL A 243 -14.49 -15.54 9.42
CA VAL A 243 -13.61 -15.70 10.58
C VAL A 243 -12.23 -16.07 10.07
N ASP A 244 -11.24 -15.30 10.45
CA ASP A 244 -9.84 -15.52 10.10
C ASP A 244 -9.02 -15.77 11.37
N TYR A 245 -8.06 -16.68 11.26
CA TYR A 245 -6.99 -16.85 12.22
C TYR A 245 -5.66 -16.82 11.49
N GLU A 246 -4.72 -16.03 12.00
CA GLU A 246 -3.36 -15.89 11.47
C GLU A 246 -2.36 -16.03 12.60
N HIS A 247 -1.28 -16.77 12.35
CA HIS A 247 -0.08 -16.75 13.16
C HIS A 247 1.08 -16.27 12.32
N VAL A 248 1.74 -15.20 12.77
CA VAL A 248 2.83 -14.54 12.05
C VAL A 248 4.10 -14.67 12.85
N PHE A 249 5.08 -15.32 12.26
CA PHE A 249 6.46 -15.42 12.75
C PHE A 249 7.22 -14.19 12.29
N THR A 250 7.69 -13.38 13.22
CA THR A 250 8.35 -12.11 12.95
C THR A 250 9.82 -12.16 13.34
N SER A 251 10.68 -11.72 12.42
CA SER A 251 12.10 -11.43 12.69
C SER A 251 12.39 -9.99 12.30
N SER A 252 12.82 -9.18 13.25
CA SER A 252 13.06 -7.76 13.02
C SER A 252 14.21 -7.20 13.83
N THR A 253 14.84 -6.14 13.34
CA THR A 253 15.92 -5.43 14.05
C THR A 253 15.45 -4.70 15.30
N ASP A 254 14.16 -4.40 15.44
CA ASP A 254 13.56 -3.77 16.63
C ASP A 254 12.94 -4.79 17.60
N ASN A 255 13.26 -6.07 17.43
CA ASN A 255 12.84 -7.17 18.31
C ASN A 255 11.31 -7.29 18.47
N LEU A 256 10.57 -7.10 17.38
CA LEU A 256 9.15 -7.43 17.36
C LEU A 256 8.97 -8.94 17.51
N GLY A 257 8.05 -9.34 18.36
CA GLY A 257 7.71 -10.76 18.56
C GLY A 257 6.67 -11.26 17.56
N ASP A 258 6.49 -12.57 17.56
CA ASP A 258 5.44 -13.24 16.80
C ASP A 258 4.05 -12.76 17.23
N MET A 259 3.11 -12.84 16.30
CA MET A 259 1.76 -12.33 16.50
C MET A 259 0.69 -13.36 16.16
N ASN A 260 -0.44 -13.26 16.88
CA ASN A 260 -1.66 -14.00 16.57
C ASN A 260 -2.77 -12.99 16.31
N LEU A 261 -3.48 -13.18 15.21
CA LEU A 261 -4.64 -12.38 14.87
C LEU A 261 -5.87 -13.28 14.77
N VAL A 262 -6.96 -12.83 15.38
CA VAL A 262 -8.30 -13.39 15.15
C VAL A 262 -9.20 -12.27 14.71
N ARG A 263 -9.89 -12.45 13.59
CA ARG A 263 -10.83 -11.48 13.04
C ARG A 263 -12.20 -12.11 12.82
N LEU A 264 -13.24 -11.31 13.07
CA LEU A 264 -14.65 -11.64 12.82
C LEU A 264 -15.24 -10.67 11.81
#